data_7d50bd84eb62917fa9eb183742bf772b
#
_entry.id   7d50bd84eb62917fa9eb183742bf772b
#
_cell.length_a   1.000
_cell.length_b   1.000
_cell.length_c   1.000
_cell.angle_alpha   90.00
_cell.angle_beta   90.00
_cell.angle_gamma   90.00
#
_symmetry.space_group_name_H-M   'P 1'
#
loop_
_entity.id
_entity.type
_entity.pdbx_description
1 polymer ?
#
loop_
_entity_poly.entity_id
_entity_poly.type
_entity_poly.pdbx_seq_one_letter_code
_entity_poly.pdbx_strand_id
1 'polypeptide(L)'
;MTWYLSYGGQQIGPLDTQQARMRASANPAGHAWREGFAQWLPIAEVAELTGSGASMPAGAPPPPVRTTRADEVDYEIFGHEMQFVEVELDPGESAVAEAGAMMYKHPAIQMDTVFGDGSHTGQGGGLMDRLLGAGKRLVTGESLFTTVFTHRGQGKARVAFGAPYPGSILPIHLPDLGGTLICQKDSFLCGAKGVALGIFFQRKILTGLFGGEGFIMQRLDGDGLVFIHAGGCVTERTLEPGETLHVDTGCIVAFEQQVGFDVQQVGGIKSALFGGEGVFFAVLSGPGRVWLQSLPFSRLAGRMLAAAPQHGGSRGEGSVLGGLGNLLDGDNRY
;
A
#
# COMPACT_ATOMS: atom_id res chain seq x y z
N MET A 1 -34.68 2.60 21.21
CA MET A 1 -33.83 2.42 20.02
C MET A 1 -32.48 1.91 20.51
N THR A 2 -31.97 0.88 19.87
CA THR A 2 -30.69 0.25 20.23
C THR A 2 -29.60 0.77 19.31
N TRP A 3 -28.51 1.25 19.90
CA TRP A 3 -27.37 1.83 19.19
C TRP A 3 -26.12 0.98 19.38
N TYR A 4 -25.28 1.01 18.40
CA TYR A 4 -23.92 0.49 18.43
C TYR A 4 -22.96 1.60 17.99
N LEU A 5 -21.88 1.80 18.73
CA LEU A 5 -20.82 2.75 18.44
C LEU A 5 -19.53 1.99 18.10
N SER A 6 -18.71 2.53 17.22
CA SER A 6 -17.42 1.95 16.88
C SER A 6 -16.32 3.01 16.97
N TYR A 7 -15.24 2.69 17.68
CA TYR A 7 -14.06 3.52 17.85
C TYR A 7 -12.82 2.67 17.56
N GLY A 8 -12.07 3.05 16.53
CA GLY A 8 -10.86 2.30 16.18
C GLY A 8 -11.08 0.81 15.89
N GLY A 9 -12.25 0.48 15.30
CA GLY A 9 -12.63 -0.90 14.98
C GLY A 9 -13.21 -1.71 16.14
N GLN A 10 -13.27 -1.15 17.35
CA GLN A 10 -13.94 -1.79 18.47
C GLN A 10 -15.41 -1.35 18.56
N GLN A 11 -16.32 -2.32 18.54
CA GLN A 11 -17.75 -2.09 18.67
C GLN A 11 -18.15 -2.06 20.15
N ILE A 12 -18.97 -1.07 20.50
CA ILE A 12 -19.58 -0.89 21.82
C ILE A 12 -21.09 -0.89 21.66
N GLY A 13 -21.79 -1.73 22.37
CA GLY A 13 -23.25 -1.84 22.35
C GLY A 13 -23.71 -3.25 22.72
N PRO A 14 -25.00 -3.45 22.88
CA PRO A 14 -26.11 -2.52 22.62
C PRO A 14 -26.20 -1.39 23.65
N LEU A 15 -26.47 -0.16 23.20
CA LEU A 15 -26.65 1.03 24.03
C LEU A 15 -28.06 1.62 23.79
N ASP A 16 -28.65 2.19 24.83
CA ASP A 16 -29.82 3.04 24.66
C ASP A 16 -29.42 4.42 24.07
N THR A 17 -30.39 5.22 23.61
CA THR A 17 -30.12 6.50 22.96
C THR A 17 -29.41 7.49 23.89
N GLN A 18 -29.67 7.47 25.19
CA GLN A 18 -29.04 8.38 26.15
C GLN A 18 -27.58 7.99 26.38
N GLN A 19 -27.29 6.71 26.56
CA GLN A 19 -25.94 6.16 26.68
C GLN A 19 -25.11 6.42 25.43
N ALA A 20 -25.72 6.23 24.25
CA ALA A 20 -25.08 6.49 22.95
C ALA A 20 -24.71 7.98 22.80
N ARG A 21 -25.61 8.91 23.18
CA ARG A 21 -25.34 10.35 23.17
C ARG A 21 -24.20 10.75 24.11
N MET A 22 -24.20 10.26 25.33
CA MET A 22 -23.11 10.56 26.28
C MET A 22 -21.74 10.12 25.74
N ARG A 23 -21.67 8.92 25.16
CA ARG A 23 -20.42 8.41 24.58
C ARG A 23 -20.01 9.15 23.30
N ALA A 24 -20.99 9.46 22.44
CA ALA A 24 -20.76 10.24 21.21
C ALA A 24 -20.24 11.67 21.54
N SER A 25 -20.77 12.30 22.59
CA SER A 25 -20.29 13.62 23.04
C SER A 25 -18.88 13.57 23.63
N ALA A 26 -18.52 12.47 24.32
CA ALA A 26 -17.20 12.29 24.88
C ALA A 26 -16.12 11.95 23.81
N ASN A 27 -16.52 11.29 22.72
CA ASN A 27 -15.63 10.98 21.59
C ASN A 27 -16.43 11.03 20.28
N PRO A 28 -16.46 12.16 19.57
CA PRO A 28 -17.21 12.33 18.33
C PRO A 28 -16.55 11.70 17.09
N ALA A 29 -15.30 11.21 17.19
CA ALA A 29 -14.54 10.68 16.07
C ALA A 29 -14.85 9.22 15.69
N GLY A 30 -15.92 8.63 16.25
CA GLY A 30 -16.34 7.27 15.96
C GLY A 30 -17.42 7.16 14.89
N HIS A 31 -17.92 5.94 14.70
CA HIS A 31 -19.05 5.62 13.85
C HIS A 31 -20.21 5.08 14.71
N ALA A 32 -21.44 5.31 14.26
CA ALA A 32 -22.64 4.81 14.89
C ALA A 32 -23.47 3.98 13.90
N TRP A 33 -24.12 2.97 14.44
CA TRP A 33 -25.07 2.16 13.70
C TRP A 33 -26.29 1.84 14.57
N ARG A 34 -27.46 1.79 13.93
CA ARG A 34 -28.69 1.26 14.53
C ARG A 34 -29.50 0.53 13.47
N GLU A 35 -30.48 -0.23 13.91
CA GLU A 35 -31.44 -0.87 13.01
C GLU A 35 -32.13 0.18 12.12
N GLY A 36 -32.12 -0.07 10.81
CA GLY A 36 -32.59 0.85 9.78
C GLY A 36 -31.50 1.67 9.09
N PHE A 37 -30.25 1.62 9.54
CA PHE A 37 -29.11 2.20 8.81
C PHE A 37 -28.53 1.16 7.84
N ALA A 38 -28.35 1.56 6.57
CA ALA A 38 -27.77 0.72 5.54
C ALA A 38 -26.28 0.41 5.81
N GLN A 39 -25.59 1.31 6.53
CA GLN A 39 -24.15 1.22 6.88
C GLN A 39 -23.85 1.97 8.17
N TRP A 40 -22.64 1.81 8.69
CA TRP A 40 -22.13 2.63 9.78
C TRP A 40 -21.94 4.07 9.31
N LEU A 41 -22.45 5.04 10.08
CA LEU A 41 -22.32 6.47 9.78
C LEU A 41 -21.37 7.13 10.80
N PRO A 42 -20.57 8.13 10.39
CA PRO A 42 -19.82 8.94 11.33
C PRO A 42 -20.75 9.53 12.41
N ILE A 43 -20.34 9.50 13.66
CA ILE A 43 -21.14 10.02 14.78
C ILE A 43 -21.54 11.48 14.54
N ALA A 44 -20.66 12.27 13.93
CA ALA A 44 -20.91 13.68 13.61
C ALA A 44 -22.09 13.88 12.64
N GLU A 45 -22.44 12.89 11.83
CA GLU A 45 -23.53 12.92 10.85
C GLU A 45 -24.86 12.40 11.42
N VAL A 46 -24.84 11.83 12.64
CA VAL A 46 -26.04 11.28 13.27
C VAL A 46 -26.68 12.31 14.19
N ALA A 47 -27.67 13.06 13.67
CA ALA A 47 -28.34 14.15 14.39
C ALA A 47 -28.92 13.72 15.74
N GLU A 48 -29.40 12.48 15.86
CA GLU A 48 -29.93 11.92 17.10
C GLU A 48 -28.88 11.78 18.19
N LEU A 49 -27.59 11.68 17.87
CA LEU A 49 -26.50 11.54 18.82
C LEU A 49 -25.78 12.85 19.11
N THR A 50 -25.77 13.79 18.18
CA THR A 50 -25.08 15.08 18.31
C THR A 50 -25.90 16.15 19.02
N GLY A 51 -27.20 15.91 19.23
CA GLY A 51 -28.09 16.86 19.89
C GLY A 51 -28.39 18.12 19.06
N SER A 52 -27.96 18.18 17.81
CA SER A 52 -28.18 19.33 16.91
C SER A 52 -29.57 19.27 16.27
N GLY A 53 -30.58 19.49 17.05
CA GLY A 53 -31.93 19.82 16.58
C GLY A 53 -32.05 21.29 16.20
N ALA A 54 -31.07 21.87 15.50
CA ALA A 54 -31.20 23.20 14.91
C ALA A 54 -31.37 23.01 13.39
N SER A 55 -32.59 23.31 12.89
CA SER A 55 -32.85 23.47 11.47
C SER A 55 -31.90 24.57 10.94
N MET A 56 -30.94 24.17 10.09
CA MET A 56 -30.13 25.14 9.35
C MET A 56 -31.04 25.93 8.39
N PRO A 57 -30.90 27.27 8.30
CA PRO A 57 -31.57 28.05 7.28
C PRO A 57 -31.13 27.56 5.90
N ALA A 58 -32.08 27.26 5.04
CA ALA A 58 -31.84 26.92 3.65
C ALA A 58 -31.11 28.10 2.98
N GLY A 59 -29.82 27.92 2.60
CA GLY A 59 -29.11 28.92 1.82
C GLY A 59 -27.62 29.12 2.13
N ALA A 60 -27.04 28.51 3.18
CA ALA A 60 -25.61 28.55 3.35
C ALA A 60 -24.96 27.39 2.54
N PRO A 61 -23.97 27.65 1.67
CA PRO A 61 -23.21 26.57 1.06
C PRO A 61 -22.58 25.72 2.20
N PRO A 62 -22.51 24.39 2.05
CA PRO A 62 -21.85 23.56 3.04
C PRO A 62 -20.43 24.08 3.27
N PRO A 63 -19.93 24.10 4.53
CA PRO A 63 -18.56 24.48 4.77
C PRO A 63 -17.67 23.59 3.89
N PRO A 64 -16.62 24.16 3.28
CA PRO A 64 -15.73 23.36 2.44
C PRO A 64 -15.20 22.20 3.31
N VAL A 65 -15.48 20.98 2.88
CA VAL A 65 -14.81 19.81 3.41
C VAL A 65 -13.33 20.11 3.21
N ARG A 66 -12.55 20.24 4.29
CA ARG A 66 -11.11 20.26 4.21
C ARG A 66 -10.65 18.86 3.79
N THR A 67 -10.83 18.55 2.52
CA THR A 67 -9.99 17.57 1.88
C THR A 67 -8.60 18.19 1.94
N THR A 68 -7.66 17.56 2.63
CA THR A 68 -6.25 17.84 2.44
C THR A 68 -5.97 17.51 0.99
N ARG A 69 -6.02 18.55 0.13
CA ARG A 69 -5.68 18.40 -1.27
C ARG A 69 -4.22 17.98 -1.33
N ALA A 70 -3.92 16.98 -2.13
CA ALA A 70 -2.54 16.58 -2.37
C ALA A 70 -1.79 17.75 -3.05
N ASP A 71 -0.49 17.83 -2.78
CA ASP A 71 0.37 18.79 -3.46
C ASP A 71 0.38 18.46 -4.97
N GLU A 72 0.28 19.47 -5.82
CA GLU A 72 0.44 19.31 -7.27
C GLU A 72 1.95 19.28 -7.56
N VAL A 73 2.42 18.20 -8.18
CA VAL A 73 3.85 18.03 -8.46
C VAL A 73 4.10 17.87 -9.96
N ASP A 74 5.10 18.58 -10.47
CA ASP A 74 5.64 18.36 -11.79
C ASP A 74 6.68 17.23 -11.74
N TYR A 75 6.85 16.50 -12.86
CA TYR A 75 7.80 15.39 -12.90
C TYR A 75 8.36 15.13 -14.29
N GLU A 76 9.49 14.43 -14.33
CA GLU A 76 10.08 13.87 -15.54
C GLU A 76 10.60 12.45 -15.28
N ILE A 77 10.32 11.51 -16.18
CA ILE A 77 10.80 10.12 -16.08
C ILE A 77 11.96 9.93 -17.04
N PHE A 78 13.09 9.43 -16.51
CA PHE A 78 14.33 9.19 -17.25
C PHE A 78 14.62 7.69 -17.35
N GLY A 79 15.31 7.32 -18.43
CA GLY A 79 15.74 5.94 -18.68
C GLY A 79 14.71 5.12 -19.47
N HIS A 80 15.06 3.87 -19.75
CA HIS A 80 14.24 2.93 -20.52
C HIS A 80 14.00 1.65 -19.70
N GLU A 81 14.97 0.77 -19.57
CA GLU A 81 14.84 -0.50 -18.84
C GLU A 81 15.03 -0.34 -17.32
N MET A 82 15.75 0.70 -16.90
CA MET A 82 15.90 1.13 -15.51
C MET A 82 15.55 2.61 -15.44
N GLN A 83 14.41 2.91 -14.88
CA GLN A 83 13.89 4.26 -14.84
C GLN A 83 14.09 4.89 -13.46
N PHE A 84 14.18 6.20 -13.46
CA PHE A 84 13.97 7.01 -12.27
C PHE A 84 13.04 8.17 -12.60
N VAL A 85 12.34 8.69 -11.60
CA VAL A 85 11.49 9.87 -11.73
C VAL A 85 12.13 11.01 -10.95
N GLU A 86 12.23 12.17 -11.59
CA GLU A 86 12.57 13.44 -10.96
C GLU A 86 11.29 14.21 -10.70
N VAL A 87 11.01 14.52 -9.45
CA VAL A 87 9.84 15.29 -9.02
C VAL A 87 10.29 16.70 -8.71
N GLU A 88 9.63 17.69 -9.29
CA GLU A 88 9.86 19.11 -9.09
C GLU A 88 8.83 19.63 -8.06
N LEU A 89 9.32 20.30 -7.04
CA LEU A 89 8.53 20.82 -5.93
C LEU A 89 8.62 22.36 -5.89
N ASP A 90 7.47 23.00 -5.80
CA ASP A 90 7.37 24.42 -5.46
C ASP A 90 7.62 24.68 -3.96
N PRO A 91 7.91 25.91 -3.53
CA PRO A 91 8.14 26.23 -2.13
C PRO A 91 6.98 25.81 -1.22
N GLY A 92 7.25 24.91 -0.27
CA GLY A 92 6.28 24.37 0.68
C GLY A 92 5.68 23.04 0.27
N GLU A 93 5.78 22.63 -1.00
CA GLU A 93 5.33 21.33 -1.47
C GLU A 93 6.20 20.19 -0.97
N SER A 94 5.63 19.00 -1.00
CA SER A 94 6.32 17.79 -0.53
C SER A 94 5.96 16.57 -1.38
N ALA A 95 6.93 15.69 -1.50
CA ALA A 95 6.74 14.33 -1.98
C ALA A 95 6.88 13.33 -0.83
N VAL A 96 6.22 12.19 -0.95
CA VAL A 96 6.39 11.03 -0.08
C VAL A 96 6.99 9.90 -0.89
N ALA A 97 7.91 9.13 -0.32
CA ALA A 97 8.51 8.01 -1.04
C ALA A 97 8.79 6.83 -0.11
N GLU A 98 8.93 5.65 -0.72
CA GLU A 98 9.42 4.48 -0.03
C GLU A 98 10.84 4.72 0.52
N ALA A 99 11.13 4.14 1.68
CA ALA A 99 12.45 4.26 2.29
C ALA A 99 13.53 3.68 1.37
N GLY A 100 14.57 4.48 1.10
CA GLY A 100 15.69 4.07 0.24
C GLY A 100 15.51 4.35 -1.26
N ALA A 101 14.35 4.85 -1.70
CA ALA A 101 14.12 5.16 -3.12
C ALA A 101 14.84 6.41 -3.63
N MET A 102 15.24 7.33 -2.74
CA MET A 102 15.88 8.59 -3.14
C MET A 102 17.27 8.36 -3.76
N MET A 103 17.47 8.93 -4.95
CA MET A 103 18.79 8.99 -5.61
C MET A 103 19.54 10.27 -5.26
N TYR A 104 18.92 11.41 -5.44
CA TYR A 104 19.47 12.75 -5.11
C TYR A 104 18.34 13.73 -4.83
N LYS A 105 18.66 14.82 -4.16
CA LYS A 105 17.75 15.92 -3.91
C LYS A 105 18.48 17.25 -3.86
N HIS A 106 17.77 18.33 -4.18
CA HIS A 106 18.26 19.69 -3.98
C HIS A 106 18.50 19.96 -2.47
N PRO A 107 19.56 20.72 -2.07
CA PRO A 107 19.84 21.00 -0.66
C PRO A 107 18.70 21.69 0.09
N ALA A 108 17.84 22.46 -0.59
CA ALA A 108 16.68 23.11 0.00
C ALA A 108 15.52 22.15 0.33
N ILE A 109 15.58 20.90 -0.07
CA ILE A 109 14.58 19.87 0.27
C ILE A 109 15.02 19.20 1.56
N GLN A 110 14.19 19.29 2.60
CA GLN A 110 14.35 18.59 3.87
C GLN A 110 13.72 17.19 3.78
N MET A 111 14.34 16.25 4.47
CA MET A 111 13.92 14.86 4.50
C MET A 111 13.55 14.46 5.93
N ASP A 112 12.32 14.05 6.14
CA ASP A 112 11.79 13.59 7.43
C ASP A 112 11.25 12.18 7.29
N THR A 113 11.78 11.23 8.06
CA THR A 113 11.23 9.85 8.07
C THR A 113 10.01 9.82 8.97
N VAL A 114 8.88 9.36 8.41
CA VAL A 114 7.61 9.25 9.10
C VAL A 114 7.23 7.78 9.22
N PHE A 115 6.81 7.38 10.43
CA PHE A 115 6.26 6.07 10.68
C PHE A 115 4.74 6.09 10.44
N GLY A 116 4.25 5.35 9.46
CA GLY A 116 2.84 5.30 9.10
C GLY A 116 2.53 6.00 7.77
N ASP A 117 1.27 6.30 7.54
CA ASP A 117 0.73 6.86 6.30
C ASP A 117 1.12 8.34 6.02
N GLY A 118 1.97 8.94 6.82
CA GLY A 118 2.37 10.34 6.65
C GLY A 118 1.26 11.37 6.97
N SER A 119 0.04 10.95 7.29
CA SER A 119 -1.10 11.85 7.54
C SER A 119 -1.04 12.57 8.88
N HIS A 120 -0.21 12.11 9.83
CA HIS A 120 -0.08 12.70 11.17
C HIS A 120 1.25 13.42 11.39
N THR A 121 1.40 14.61 10.84
CA THR A 121 2.33 15.63 11.36
C THR A 121 1.69 16.41 12.52
N GLY A 122 1.07 15.68 13.47
CA GLY A 122 0.50 16.27 14.69
C GLY A 122 1.62 16.64 15.67
N GLN A 123 1.73 17.92 15.98
CA GLN A 123 2.54 18.46 17.07
C GLN A 123 2.22 17.75 18.38
N GLY A 124 3.25 17.25 19.10
CA GLY A 124 3.14 17.03 20.55
C GLY A 124 3.38 15.66 21.12
N GLY A 125 4.20 14.81 20.48
CA GLY A 125 4.70 13.58 21.14
C GLY A 125 6.22 13.51 21.14
N GLY A 126 6.84 13.24 22.30
CA GLY A 126 8.29 13.09 22.40
C GLY A 126 8.80 11.92 21.54
N LEU A 127 10.09 11.95 21.16
CA LEU A 127 10.77 10.93 20.36
C LEU A 127 10.54 9.50 20.92
N MET A 128 10.40 9.39 22.25
CA MET A 128 10.17 8.13 22.97
C MET A 128 8.75 7.58 22.76
N ASP A 129 7.72 8.43 22.71
CA ASP A 129 6.34 8.02 22.42
C ASP A 129 6.16 7.58 20.97
N ARG A 130 6.91 8.21 20.04
CA ARG A 130 6.97 7.81 18.63
C ARG A 130 7.65 6.44 18.47
N LEU A 131 8.74 6.18 19.20
CA LEU A 131 9.44 4.89 19.21
C LEU A 131 8.60 3.77 19.83
N LEU A 132 7.86 4.03 20.91
CA LEU A 132 6.99 3.06 21.56
C LEU A 132 5.74 2.74 20.71
N GLY A 133 5.18 3.73 20.02
CA GLY A 133 4.10 3.55 19.05
C GLY A 133 4.55 2.76 17.84
N ALA A 134 5.76 3.03 17.32
CA ALA A 134 6.38 2.29 16.23
C ALA A 134 6.69 0.85 16.62
N GLY A 135 7.17 0.58 17.84
CA GLY A 135 7.46 -0.76 18.33
C GLY A 135 6.21 -1.66 18.39
N LYS A 136 5.05 -1.12 18.76
CA LYS A 136 3.78 -1.86 18.71
C LYS A 136 3.33 -2.19 17.28
N ARG A 137 3.49 -1.26 16.33
CA ARG A 137 3.14 -1.45 14.91
C ARG A 137 4.12 -2.38 14.18
N LEU A 138 5.40 -2.37 14.54
CA LEU A 138 6.40 -3.34 14.07
C LEU A 138 6.01 -4.80 14.42
N VAL A 139 5.41 -5.01 15.58
CA VAL A 139 4.95 -6.35 16.02
C VAL A 139 3.69 -6.79 15.26
N THR A 140 2.86 -5.85 14.79
CA THR A 140 1.64 -6.14 14.01
C THR A 140 1.89 -6.22 12.50
N GLY A 141 3.11 -5.92 12.00
CA GLY A 141 3.44 -5.95 10.56
C GLY A 141 2.87 -4.76 9.77
N GLU A 142 2.40 -3.72 10.46
CA GLU A 142 1.76 -2.54 9.83
C GLU A 142 2.72 -1.38 9.53
N SER A 143 4.05 -1.61 9.58
CA SER A 143 5.03 -0.55 9.37
C SER A 143 5.29 -0.31 7.89
N LEU A 144 4.55 0.60 7.31
CA LEU A 144 4.97 1.28 6.08
C LEU A 144 5.91 2.41 6.48
N PHE A 145 7.19 2.27 6.16
CA PHE A 145 8.17 3.34 6.36
C PHE A 145 8.16 4.24 5.14
N THR A 146 7.65 5.45 5.30
CA THR A 146 7.70 6.47 4.25
C THR A 146 8.60 7.62 4.67
N THR A 147 9.26 8.22 3.70
CA THR A 147 10.06 9.42 3.88
C THR A 147 9.36 10.59 3.19
N VAL A 148 9.21 11.70 3.90
CA VAL A 148 8.65 12.95 3.36
C VAL A 148 9.77 13.88 2.97
N PHE A 149 9.71 14.41 1.75
CA PHE A 149 10.65 15.33 1.15
C PHE A 149 9.97 16.68 0.97
N THR A 150 10.26 17.66 1.82
CA THR A 150 9.60 18.97 1.82
C THR A 150 10.54 20.05 1.30
N HIS A 151 10.12 20.79 0.28
CA HIS A 151 10.87 21.95 -0.18
C HIS A 151 10.70 23.13 0.78
N ARG A 152 11.82 23.60 1.36
CA ARG A 152 11.87 24.72 2.33
C ARG A 152 12.58 25.96 1.78
N GLY A 153 13.00 25.94 0.53
CA GLY A 153 13.70 27.04 -0.12
C GLY A 153 12.78 27.97 -0.92
N GLN A 154 13.41 28.71 -1.83
CA GLN A 154 12.74 29.57 -2.81
C GLN A 154 12.97 29.02 -4.22
N GLY A 155 12.06 29.34 -5.15
CA GLY A 155 12.07 28.80 -6.49
C GLY A 155 11.72 27.33 -6.52
N LYS A 156 11.91 26.66 -7.65
CA LYS A 156 11.64 25.23 -7.81
C LYS A 156 12.84 24.39 -7.38
N ALA A 157 12.58 23.24 -6.79
CA ALA A 157 13.62 22.30 -6.38
C ALA A 157 13.24 20.87 -6.73
N ARG A 158 14.21 20.01 -7.00
CA ARG A 158 14.00 18.67 -7.52
C ARG A 158 14.53 17.60 -6.60
N VAL A 159 13.81 16.48 -6.56
CA VAL A 159 14.20 15.24 -5.89
C VAL A 159 13.97 14.08 -6.83
N ALA A 160 14.92 13.16 -6.91
CA ALA A 160 14.84 12.01 -7.79
C ALA A 160 14.68 10.70 -7.01
N PHE A 161 13.81 9.81 -7.52
CA PHE A 161 13.53 8.50 -6.97
C PHE A 161 13.79 7.43 -8.02
N GLY A 162 14.66 6.48 -7.70
CA GLY A 162 15.09 5.42 -8.60
C GLY A 162 14.26 4.16 -8.45
N ALA A 163 13.94 3.52 -9.58
CA ALA A 163 13.37 2.19 -9.59
C ALA A 163 14.34 1.18 -8.93
N PRO A 164 13.87 0.29 -8.04
CA PRO A 164 14.75 -0.60 -7.28
C PRO A 164 15.35 -1.75 -8.12
N TYR A 165 14.78 -2.05 -9.27
CA TYR A 165 15.25 -3.09 -10.21
C TYR A 165 14.72 -2.78 -11.63
N PRO A 166 15.23 -3.49 -12.69
CA PRO A 166 14.83 -3.21 -14.08
C PRO A 166 13.31 -3.26 -14.29
N GLY A 167 12.79 -2.19 -14.90
CA GLY A 167 11.36 -2.04 -15.14
C GLY A 167 10.96 -0.60 -15.47
N SER A 168 9.67 -0.33 -15.39
CA SER A 168 9.08 0.95 -15.77
C SER A 168 8.38 1.62 -14.60
N ILE A 169 8.41 2.95 -14.58
CA ILE A 169 7.67 3.78 -13.63
C ILE A 169 6.38 4.25 -14.31
N LEU A 170 5.25 4.05 -13.65
CA LEU A 170 3.93 4.47 -14.11
C LEU A 170 3.44 5.63 -13.25
N PRO A 171 3.25 6.82 -13.85
CA PRO A 171 2.57 7.92 -13.18
C PRO A 171 1.07 7.65 -13.19
N ILE A 172 0.44 7.64 -12.02
CA ILE A 172 -0.99 7.40 -11.85
C ILE A 172 -1.62 8.59 -11.13
N HIS A 173 -2.55 9.26 -11.78
CA HIS A 173 -3.34 10.32 -11.18
C HIS A 173 -4.57 9.70 -10.49
N LEU A 174 -4.58 9.67 -9.18
CA LEU A 174 -5.62 8.97 -8.41
C LEU A 174 -7.05 9.44 -8.71
N PRO A 175 -7.34 10.73 -8.93
CA PRO A 175 -8.67 11.17 -9.34
C PRO A 175 -9.23 10.48 -10.58
N ASP A 176 -8.37 10.11 -11.54
CA ASP A 176 -8.79 9.40 -12.77
C ASP A 176 -9.27 7.96 -12.47
N LEU A 177 -8.98 7.48 -11.26
CA LEU A 177 -9.37 6.15 -10.74
C LEU A 177 -10.44 6.24 -9.63
N GLY A 178 -11.09 7.40 -9.49
CA GLY A 178 -12.03 7.63 -8.40
C GLY A 178 -11.37 7.81 -7.03
N GLY A 179 -10.08 8.20 -7.00
CA GLY A 179 -9.34 8.55 -5.80
C GLY A 179 -8.66 7.38 -5.08
N THR A 180 -8.71 6.17 -5.63
CA THR A 180 -8.13 4.97 -4.99
C THR A 180 -7.43 4.06 -6.00
N LEU A 181 -6.22 3.62 -5.64
CA LEU A 181 -5.48 2.55 -6.33
C LEU A 181 -5.11 1.46 -5.34
N ILE A 182 -5.28 0.20 -5.72
CA ILE A 182 -4.75 -0.94 -4.98
C ILE A 182 -3.49 -1.41 -5.69
N CYS A 183 -2.34 -1.42 -5.02
CA CYS A 183 -1.07 -1.86 -5.60
C CYS A 183 -0.33 -2.86 -4.71
N GLN A 184 0.57 -3.65 -5.30
CA GLN A 184 1.46 -4.49 -4.52
C GLN A 184 2.41 -3.60 -3.69
N LYS A 185 2.76 -4.05 -2.49
CA LYS A 185 3.63 -3.31 -1.56
C LYS A 185 4.91 -2.79 -2.24
N ASP A 186 5.61 -3.66 -2.97
CA ASP A 186 6.88 -3.32 -3.61
C ASP A 186 6.72 -2.48 -4.90
N SER A 187 5.47 -2.14 -5.27
CA SER A 187 5.20 -1.31 -6.45
C SER A 187 5.13 0.18 -6.14
N PHE A 188 4.80 0.60 -4.91
CA PHE A 188 4.80 2.02 -4.58
C PHE A 188 6.23 2.56 -4.55
N LEU A 189 6.52 3.59 -5.33
CA LEU A 189 7.83 4.25 -5.36
C LEU A 189 7.81 5.59 -4.63
N CYS A 190 6.92 6.48 -5.07
CA CYS A 190 6.73 7.80 -4.47
C CYS A 190 5.38 8.39 -4.89
N GLY A 191 5.03 9.55 -4.33
CA GLY A 191 3.83 10.29 -4.68
C GLY A 191 3.82 11.69 -4.09
N ALA A 192 2.82 12.48 -4.45
CA ALA A 192 2.56 13.77 -3.85
C ALA A 192 2.17 13.61 -2.38
N LYS A 193 2.55 14.55 -1.53
CA LYS A 193 2.07 14.58 -0.14
C LYS A 193 0.57 14.83 -0.13
N GLY A 194 -0.14 14.10 0.72
CA GLY A 194 -1.60 14.10 0.81
C GLY A 194 -2.21 12.79 0.33
N VAL A 195 -1.42 11.96 -0.35
CA VAL A 195 -1.79 10.56 -0.61
C VAL A 195 -1.63 9.75 0.66
N ALA A 196 -2.69 9.06 1.07
CA ALA A 196 -2.69 8.16 2.22
C ALA A 196 -2.33 6.73 1.77
N LEU A 197 -1.45 6.09 2.54
CA LEU A 197 -1.04 4.70 2.32
C LEU A 197 -1.63 3.82 3.42
N GLY A 198 -2.35 2.77 3.02
CA GLY A 198 -2.93 1.78 3.92
C GLY A 198 -2.70 0.36 3.43
N ILE A 199 -2.99 -0.63 4.28
CA ILE A 199 -2.98 -2.04 3.88
C ILE A 199 -4.38 -2.40 3.39
N PHE A 200 -4.47 -2.92 2.16
CA PHE A 200 -5.70 -3.45 1.59
C PHE A 200 -5.87 -4.94 1.90
N PHE A 201 -4.79 -5.72 1.71
CA PHE A 201 -4.82 -7.17 1.89
C PHE A 201 -3.46 -7.67 2.36
N GLN A 202 -3.44 -8.54 3.37
CA GLN A 202 -2.24 -9.21 3.83
C GLN A 202 -2.51 -10.69 4.05
N ARG A 203 -1.71 -11.55 3.44
CA ARG A 203 -1.73 -13.00 3.67
C ARG A 203 -0.33 -13.52 3.89
N LYS A 204 -0.10 -14.16 5.03
CA LYS A 204 1.14 -14.91 5.28
C LYS A 204 1.15 -16.13 4.37
N ILE A 205 1.86 -16.06 3.27
CA ILE A 205 2.11 -17.15 2.35
C ILE A 205 3.44 -17.77 2.77
N LEU A 206 3.53 -19.11 2.77
CA LEU A 206 4.70 -19.88 3.18
C LEU A 206 6.03 -19.23 2.79
N THR A 207 6.87 -19.08 3.76
CA THR A 207 7.98 -18.15 4.00
C THR A 207 9.18 -18.15 3.03
N GLY A 208 9.08 -18.73 1.85
CA GLY A 208 10.23 -18.80 0.91
C GLY A 208 10.19 -17.82 -0.25
N LEU A 209 9.00 -17.38 -0.68
CA LEU A 209 8.82 -16.64 -1.94
C LEU A 209 8.70 -15.12 -1.79
N PHE A 210 8.31 -14.62 -0.62
CA PHE A 210 8.03 -13.19 -0.37
C PHE A 210 8.81 -12.63 0.84
N GLY A 211 10.01 -13.11 1.10
CA GLY A 211 10.90 -12.53 2.13
C GLY A 211 10.40 -12.63 3.58
N GLY A 212 9.44 -13.55 3.88
CA GLY A 212 8.91 -13.75 5.24
C GLY A 212 7.73 -12.85 5.64
N GLU A 213 7.50 -11.75 4.95
CA GLU A 213 6.37 -10.82 5.25
C GLU A 213 5.04 -11.28 4.61
N GLY A 214 5.10 -12.18 3.62
CA GLY A 214 3.95 -12.64 2.86
C GLY A 214 3.56 -11.70 1.71
N PHE A 215 2.42 -11.99 1.08
CA PHE A 215 1.87 -11.17 0.00
C PHE A 215 1.04 -10.03 0.59
N ILE A 216 1.40 -8.80 0.27
CA ILE A 216 0.77 -7.59 0.79
C ILE A 216 0.35 -6.70 -0.39
N MET A 217 -0.93 -6.31 -0.37
CA MET A 217 -1.47 -5.26 -1.24
C MET A 217 -1.72 -4.01 -0.42
N GLN A 218 -1.28 -2.88 -0.93
CA GLN A 218 -1.47 -1.55 -0.35
C GLN A 218 -2.65 -0.85 -1.02
N ARG A 219 -3.27 0.03 -0.28
CA ARG A 219 -4.28 0.96 -0.77
C ARG A 219 -3.70 2.38 -0.75
N LEU A 220 -3.73 3.04 -1.88
CA LEU A 220 -3.34 4.42 -2.07
C LEU A 220 -4.60 5.25 -2.26
N ASP A 221 -4.90 6.17 -1.35
CA ASP A 221 -6.08 7.02 -1.38
C ASP A 221 -5.68 8.49 -1.47
N GLY A 222 -6.43 9.27 -2.25
CA GLY A 222 -6.24 10.72 -2.34
C GLY A 222 -6.61 11.29 -3.69
N ASP A 223 -6.23 12.54 -3.89
CA ASP A 223 -6.43 13.32 -5.12
C ASP A 223 -5.10 13.71 -5.80
N GLY A 224 -3.99 13.07 -5.39
CA GLY A 224 -2.66 13.36 -5.89
C GLY A 224 -2.15 12.40 -6.95
N LEU A 225 -0.95 12.71 -7.44
CA LEU A 225 -0.17 11.88 -8.35
C LEU A 225 0.65 10.87 -7.53
N VAL A 226 0.66 9.61 -7.96
CA VAL A 226 1.51 8.56 -7.42
C VAL A 226 2.33 7.91 -8.53
N PHE A 227 3.53 7.44 -8.20
CA PHE A 227 4.41 6.73 -9.10
C PHE A 227 4.56 5.31 -8.57
N ILE A 228 4.18 4.35 -9.41
CA ILE A 228 4.35 2.93 -9.12
C ILE A 228 5.41 2.35 -10.05
N HIS A 229 6.23 1.43 -9.51
CA HIS A 229 7.23 0.71 -10.28
C HIS A 229 6.73 -0.70 -10.61
N ALA A 230 7.01 -1.14 -11.84
CA ALA A 230 6.71 -2.48 -12.31
C ALA A 230 7.94 -3.07 -13.00
N GLY A 231 8.29 -4.31 -12.67
CA GLY A 231 9.46 -4.98 -13.21
C GLY A 231 9.28 -5.52 -14.62
N GLY A 232 10.28 -5.32 -15.46
CA GLY A 232 10.25 -5.73 -16.87
C GLY A 232 9.23 -4.96 -17.69
N CYS A 233 8.49 -5.68 -18.55
CA CYS A 233 7.40 -5.09 -19.33
C CYS A 233 6.13 -4.98 -18.51
N VAL A 234 5.43 -3.85 -18.68
CA VAL A 234 4.12 -3.59 -18.08
C VAL A 234 3.02 -3.79 -19.09
N THR A 235 1.92 -4.42 -18.66
CA THR A 235 0.70 -4.57 -19.44
C THR A 235 -0.48 -4.05 -18.64
N GLU A 236 -1.22 -3.09 -19.21
CA GLU A 236 -2.52 -2.68 -18.72
C GLU A 236 -3.62 -3.49 -19.42
N ARG A 237 -4.59 -3.98 -18.66
CA ARG A 237 -5.77 -4.65 -19.18
C ARG A 237 -7.02 -4.11 -18.50
N THR A 238 -8.07 -3.94 -19.27
CA THR A 238 -9.42 -3.67 -18.75
C THR A 238 -10.19 -4.98 -18.72
N LEU A 239 -10.68 -5.35 -17.56
CA LEU A 239 -11.56 -6.50 -17.39
C LEU A 239 -13.01 -6.04 -17.49
N GLU A 240 -13.78 -6.72 -18.32
CA GLU A 240 -15.22 -6.49 -18.48
C GLU A 240 -16.01 -7.04 -17.27
N PRO A 241 -17.25 -6.58 -17.02
CA PRO A 241 -18.10 -7.17 -15.99
C PRO A 241 -18.26 -8.67 -16.18
N GLY A 242 -17.88 -9.46 -15.15
CA GLY A 242 -17.92 -10.92 -15.18
C GLY A 242 -16.70 -11.59 -15.82
N GLU A 243 -15.78 -10.82 -16.41
CA GLU A 243 -14.48 -11.34 -16.83
C GLU A 243 -13.61 -11.67 -15.64
N THR A 244 -12.93 -12.80 -15.68
CA THR A 244 -12.02 -13.24 -14.63
C THR A 244 -10.66 -13.55 -15.22
N LEU A 245 -9.60 -13.07 -14.55
CA LEU A 245 -8.21 -13.31 -14.92
C LEU A 245 -7.46 -13.97 -13.76
N HIS A 246 -6.80 -15.10 -14.03
CA HIS A 246 -5.91 -15.74 -13.07
C HIS A 246 -4.49 -15.27 -13.32
N VAL A 247 -3.84 -14.73 -12.29
CA VAL A 247 -2.52 -14.10 -12.37
C VAL A 247 -1.60 -14.66 -11.29
N ASP A 248 -0.35 -14.97 -11.63
CA ASP A 248 0.69 -15.19 -10.63
C ASP A 248 0.74 -13.98 -9.67
N THR A 249 0.64 -14.22 -8.36
CA THR A 249 0.58 -13.15 -7.37
C THR A 249 1.73 -12.15 -7.50
N GLY A 250 2.93 -12.61 -7.87
CA GLY A 250 4.09 -11.76 -8.11
C GLY A 250 3.96 -10.87 -9.35
N CYS A 251 3.14 -11.27 -10.32
CA CYS A 251 2.94 -10.51 -11.56
C CYS A 251 1.91 -9.37 -11.43
N ILE A 252 1.21 -9.24 -10.31
CA ILE A 252 0.31 -8.12 -10.08
C ILE A 252 1.13 -6.89 -9.69
N VAL A 253 0.86 -5.77 -10.36
CA VAL A 253 1.38 -4.45 -9.98
C VAL A 253 0.32 -3.68 -9.23
N ALA A 254 -0.84 -3.47 -9.87
CA ALA A 254 -1.94 -2.69 -9.30
C ALA A 254 -3.28 -3.05 -9.97
N PHE A 255 -4.37 -2.61 -9.35
CA PHE A 255 -5.71 -2.66 -9.92
C PHE A 255 -6.62 -1.58 -9.32
N GLU A 256 -7.67 -1.24 -10.05
CA GLU A 256 -8.70 -0.28 -9.60
C GLU A 256 -9.55 -0.88 -8.46
N GLN A 257 -10.07 -0.04 -7.60
CA GLN A 257 -10.81 -0.44 -6.40
C GLN A 257 -12.01 -1.36 -6.67
N GLN A 258 -12.67 -1.21 -7.81
CA GLN A 258 -13.84 -2.01 -8.19
C GLN A 258 -13.50 -3.43 -8.66
N VAL A 259 -12.23 -3.71 -8.97
CA VAL A 259 -11.79 -5.06 -9.36
C VAL A 259 -11.88 -6.00 -8.17
N GLY A 260 -12.63 -7.10 -8.33
CA GLY A 260 -12.69 -8.16 -7.35
C GLY A 260 -11.33 -8.86 -7.23
N PHE A 261 -10.89 -9.15 -6.00
CA PHE A 261 -9.59 -9.75 -5.72
C PHE A 261 -9.71 -10.91 -4.74
N ASP A 262 -9.20 -12.07 -5.11
CA ASP A 262 -9.05 -13.25 -4.25
C ASP A 262 -7.71 -13.93 -4.51
N VAL A 263 -7.22 -14.72 -3.55
CA VAL A 263 -5.97 -15.48 -3.66
C VAL A 263 -6.25 -16.96 -3.44
N GLN A 264 -6.00 -17.77 -4.46
CA GLN A 264 -6.24 -19.19 -4.46
C GLN A 264 -4.94 -19.99 -4.48
N GLN A 265 -4.91 -21.10 -3.78
CA GLN A 265 -3.80 -22.04 -3.80
C GLN A 265 -3.93 -22.99 -4.97
N VAL A 266 -2.86 -23.15 -5.74
CA VAL A 266 -2.79 -24.09 -6.88
C VAL A 266 -2.23 -25.43 -6.44
N GLY A 267 -3.01 -26.47 -6.59
CA GLY A 267 -2.55 -27.86 -6.49
C GLY A 267 -2.05 -28.31 -5.13
N GLY A 268 -1.59 -29.54 -5.05
CA GLY A 268 -0.95 -30.11 -3.88
C GLY A 268 0.54 -29.72 -3.78
N ILE A 269 1.13 -29.98 -2.61
CA ILE A 269 2.55 -29.67 -2.28
C ILE A 269 3.55 -30.14 -3.36
N LYS A 270 3.23 -31.18 -4.12
CA LYS A 270 4.11 -31.70 -5.20
C LYS A 270 4.18 -30.77 -6.42
N SER A 271 3.09 -30.13 -6.83
CA SER A 271 3.10 -29.17 -7.95
C SER A 271 3.83 -27.87 -7.58
N ALA A 272 3.77 -27.48 -6.31
CA ALA A 272 4.49 -26.34 -5.79
C ALA A 272 6.02 -26.51 -5.81
N LEU A 273 6.51 -27.73 -5.56
CA LEU A 273 7.95 -28.06 -5.53
C LEU A 273 8.54 -28.26 -6.93
N PHE A 274 7.77 -28.71 -7.91
CA PHE A 274 8.27 -29.10 -9.22
C PHE A 274 7.80 -28.22 -10.38
N GLY A 275 6.76 -27.38 -10.18
CA GLY A 275 6.17 -26.59 -11.25
C GLY A 275 6.89 -25.28 -11.60
N GLY A 276 7.77 -24.79 -10.72
CA GLY A 276 8.46 -23.49 -10.92
C GLY A 276 7.53 -22.26 -10.93
N GLU A 277 6.23 -22.48 -10.94
CA GLU A 277 5.18 -21.47 -10.84
C GLU A 277 4.82 -21.25 -9.36
N GLY A 278 4.35 -20.06 -9.01
CA GLY A 278 3.94 -19.74 -7.64
C GLY A 278 2.87 -20.71 -7.12
N VAL A 279 2.94 -21.02 -5.84
CA VAL A 279 1.94 -21.89 -5.16
C VAL A 279 0.56 -21.24 -5.10
N PHE A 280 0.51 -19.93 -5.35
CA PHE A 280 -0.68 -19.11 -5.27
C PHE A 280 -0.84 -18.29 -6.54
N PHE A 281 -2.06 -18.18 -7.00
CA PHE A 281 -2.44 -17.15 -7.96
C PHE A 281 -3.56 -16.29 -7.42
N ALA A 282 -3.60 -15.07 -7.90
CA ALA A 282 -4.72 -14.18 -7.69
C ALA A 282 -5.78 -14.39 -8.76
N VAL A 283 -7.02 -14.26 -8.34
CA VAL A 283 -8.20 -14.20 -9.19
C VAL A 283 -8.66 -12.75 -9.20
N LEU A 284 -8.52 -12.10 -10.34
CA LEU A 284 -8.99 -10.73 -10.57
C LEU A 284 -10.31 -10.81 -11.33
N SER A 285 -11.34 -10.12 -10.85
CA SER A 285 -12.68 -10.12 -11.47
C SER A 285 -13.10 -8.69 -11.80
N GLY A 286 -13.43 -8.45 -13.08
CA GLY A 286 -13.94 -7.15 -13.55
C GLY A 286 -15.30 -6.77 -12.98
N PRO A 287 -15.69 -5.51 -13.15
CA PRO A 287 -15.08 -4.54 -14.08
C PRO A 287 -13.89 -3.79 -13.48
N GLY A 288 -12.96 -3.34 -14.36
CA GLY A 288 -11.92 -2.40 -14.01
C GLY A 288 -10.57 -2.68 -14.64
N ARG A 289 -9.63 -1.74 -14.49
CA ARG A 289 -8.27 -1.85 -15.03
C ARG A 289 -7.35 -2.59 -14.06
N VAL A 290 -6.43 -3.36 -14.63
CA VAL A 290 -5.39 -4.09 -13.92
C VAL A 290 -4.05 -3.86 -14.61
N TRP A 291 -2.98 -3.69 -13.84
CA TRP A 291 -1.60 -3.53 -14.31
C TRP A 291 -0.78 -4.74 -13.88
N LEU A 292 -0.09 -5.32 -14.85
CA LEU A 292 0.68 -6.54 -14.67
C LEU A 292 2.14 -6.32 -15.07
N GLN A 293 3.06 -7.03 -14.43
CA GLN A 293 4.49 -7.00 -14.70
C GLN A 293 5.02 -8.36 -15.17
N SER A 294 5.99 -8.34 -16.07
CA SER A 294 6.59 -9.58 -16.59
C SER A 294 7.74 -10.12 -15.74
N LEU A 295 8.35 -9.27 -14.90
CA LEU A 295 9.53 -9.60 -14.09
C LEU A 295 9.32 -9.20 -12.61
N PRO A 296 8.53 -9.96 -11.83
CA PRO A 296 8.43 -9.70 -10.39
C PRO A 296 9.80 -9.87 -9.71
N PHE A 297 10.08 -9.04 -8.70
CA PHE A 297 11.35 -9.05 -7.96
C PHE A 297 11.69 -10.44 -7.41
N SER A 298 10.72 -11.19 -6.90
CA SER A 298 10.91 -12.55 -6.38
C SER A 298 11.48 -13.50 -7.44
N ARG A 299 11.04 -13.37 -8.69
CA ARG A 299 11.52 -14.17 -9.82
C ARG A 299 12.97 -13.79 -10.19
N LEU A 300 13.27 -12.49 -10.22
CA LEU A 300 14.63 -11.97 -10.45
C LEU A 300 15.58 -12.43 -9.34
N ALA A 301 15.22 -12.21 -8.09
CA ALA A 301 16.02 -12.61 -6.92
C ALA A 301 16.24 -14.11 -6.86
N GLY A 302 15.20 -14.92 -7.14
CA GLY A 302 15.30 -16.37 -7.20
C GLY A 302 16.29 -16.86 -8.27
N ARG A 303 16.33 -16.22 -9.44
CA ARG A 303 17.30 -16.52 -10.50
C ARG A 303 18.72 -16.14 -10.09
N MET A 304 18.93 -14.98 -9.45
CA MET A 304 20.23 -14.54 -8.95
C MET A 304 20.75 -15.49 -7.87
N LEU A 305 19.92 -15.88 -6.91
CA LEU A 305 20.28 -16.83 -5.85
C LEU A 305 20.60 -18.22 -6.41
N ALA A 306 19.85 -18.68 -7.41
CA ALA A 306 20.14 -19.98 -8.05
C ALA A 306 21.46 -19.98 -8.84
N ALA A 307 21.86 -18.82 -9.38
CA ALA A 307 23.12 -18.66 -10.10
C ALA A 307 24.31 -18.34 -9.19
N ALA A 308 24.08 -17.94 -7.93
CA ALA A 308 25.15 -17.60 -7.00
C ALA A 308 26.01 -18.83 -6.66
N PRO A 309 27.36 -18.68 -6.56
CA PRO A 309 28.22 -19.76 -6.11
C PRO A 309 27.83 -20.24 -4.72
N GLN A 310 27.49 -21.51 -4.59
CA GLN A 310 27.29 -22.11 -3.27
C GLN A 310 28.68 -22.51 -2.70
N HIS A 311 28.94 -22.11 -1.46
CA HIS A 311 30.14 -22.53 -0.76
C HIS A 311 30.19 -24.07 -0.70
N GLY A 312 31.04 -24.70 -1.51
CA GLY A 312 31.30 -26.14 -1.46
C GLY A 312 31.19 -26.95 -2.76
N GLY A 313 30.98 -26.37 -3.93
CA GLY A 313 31.00 -27.18 -5.16
C GLY A 313 30.66 -26.41 -6.43
N SER A 314 31.45 -26.64 -7.51
CA SER A 314 31.16 -26.16 -8.85
C SER A 314 29.95 -26.94 -9.39
N ARG A 315 28.84 -26.25 -9.70
CA ARG A 315 27.73 -26.83 -10.45
C ARG A 315 27.83 -26.40 -11.91
N GLY A 316 27.96 -27.40 -12.80
CA GLY A 316 27.77 -27.19 -14.23
C GLY A 316 26.36 -26.72 -14.54
N GLU A 317 26.22 -25.91 -15.57
CA GLU A 317 24.93 -25.45 -16.11
C GLU A 317 24.05 -26.66 -16.42
N GLY A 318 22.96 -26.83 -15.70
CA GLY A 318 21.93 -27.83 -16.04
C GLY A 318 21.28 -28.64 -14.91
N SER A 319 21.66 -28.52 -13.64
CA SER A 319 21.04 -29.33 -12.58
C SER A 319 20.35 -28.53 -11.49
N VAL A 320 19.07 -28.32 -11.65
CA VAL A 320 18.18 -27.79 -10.59
C VAL A 320 17.88 -28.89 -9.53
N LEU A 321 18.12 -30.16 -9.84
CA LEU A 321 17.81 -31.33 -8.99
C LEU A 321 18.91 -31.71 -7.98
N GLY A 322 20.13 -31.21 -8.11
CA GLY A 322 21.24 -31.58 -7.23
C GLY A 322 21.19 -31.03 -5.80
N GLY A 323 20.26 -30.12 -5.50
CA GLY A 323 20.10 -29.51 -4.16
C GLY A 323 19.19 -30.27 -3.21
N LEU A 324 18.32 -31.12 -3.73
CA LEU A 324 17.40 -31.91 -2.92
C LEU A 324 17.97 -33.27 -2.47
N GLY A 325 19.00 -33.78 -3.16
CA GLY A 325 19.62 -35.05 -2.80
C GLY A 325 20.29 -35.04 -1.42
N ASN A 326 20.93 -33.94 -1.04
CA ASN A 326 21.61 -33.82 0.26
C ASN A 326 20.69 -33.59 1.47
N LEU A 327 19.40 -33.36 1.25
CA LEU A 327 18.41 -33.20 2.33
C LEU A 327 17.75 -34.53 2.71
N LEU A 328 17.91 -35.57 1.89
CA LEU A 328 17.33 -36.91 2.07
C LEU A 328 18.34 -37.96 2.52
N ASP A 329 19.64 -37.74 2.35
CA ASP A 329 20.69 -38.56 2.91
C ASP A 329 21.09 -38.04 4.29
N GLY A 330 20.39 -38.57 5.29
CA GLY A 330 20.70 -38.39 6.70
C GLY A 330 21.98 -39.13 7.09
N ASP A 331 23.13 -38.64 6.71
CA ASP A 331 24.42 -39.15 7.19
C ASP A 331 24.95 -38.23 8.31
N ASN A 332 24.58 -38.62 9.52
CA ASN A 332 25.32 -38.31 10.75
C ASN A 332 26.72 -38.90 10.64
N ARG A 333 27.75 -38.09 10.41
CA ARG A 333 29.13 -38.42 10.81
C ARG A 333 29.81 -37.15 11.38
N TYR A 334 30.22 -37.32 12.63
CA TYR A 334 31.09 -36.61 13.56
C TYR A 334 31.92 -35.44 13.02
#